data_ccda1daed3b0d9ff31a6f1ddc6b4e741
#
_entry.id   ccda1daed3b0d9ff31a6f1ddc6b4e741
#
_cell.length_a   1.000
_cell.length_b   1.000
_cell.length_c   1.000
_cell.angle_alpha   90.00
_cell.angle_beta   90.00
_cell.angle_gamma   90.00
#
_symmetry.space_group_name_H-M   'P 1'
#
loop_
_entity.id
_entity.type
_entity.pdbx_description
1 polymer ?
#
loop_
_entity_poly.entity_id
_entity_poly.type
_entity_poly.pdbx_seq_one_letter_code
_entity_poly.pdbx_strand_id
1 'polypeptide(L)' 'MTKELLSIYLYLIIKEIIPLIISEYNLSENEAIQKFYCSKLYSFLENPKTGVWRYSPKLLFNLYKEELENGDFTFPEEAA' A
#
# COMPACT_ATOMS: atom_id res chain seq x y z
N MET A 1 -17.32 -7.79 -0.25
CA MET A 1 -15.96 -8.37 -0.33
C MET A 1 -15.73 -9.31 0.82
N THR A 2 -15.36 -10.52 0.54
CA THR A 2 -15.08 -11.48 1.60
C THR A 2 -13.66 -11.30 2.09
N LYS A 3 -13.39 -11.81 3.29
CA LYS A 3 -12.05 -11.76 3.83
C LYS A 3 -11.05 -12.49 2.95
N GLU A 4 -11.47 -13.60 2.38
CA GLU A 4 -10.59 -14.38 1.54
C GLU A 4 -10.21 -13.63 0.27
N LEU A 5 -11.18 -12.97 -0.35
CA LEU A 5 -10.88 -12.19 -1.55
C LEU A 5 -9.97 -11.02 -1.22
N LEU A 6 -10.21 -10.38 -0.08
CA LEU A 6 -9.34 -9.27 0.33
C LEU A 6 -7.91 -9.76 0.54
N SER A 7 -7.73 -10.93 1.15
CA SER A 7 -6.39 -11.48 1.36
C SER A 7 -5.68 -11.71 0.04
N ILE A 8 -6.40 -12.20 -0.97
CA ILE A 8 -5.82 -12.41 -2.28
C ILE A 8 -5.37 -11.08 -2.90
N TYR A 9 -6.23 -10.06 -2.82
CA TYR A 9 -5.88 -8.74 -3.34
C TYR A 9 -4.66 -8.16 -2.60
N LEU A 10 -4.63 -8.30 -1.28
CA LEU A 10 -3.49 -7.81 -0.51
C LEU A 10 -2.20 -8.51 -0.92
N TYR A 11 -2.27 -9.82 -1.10
CA TYR A 11 -1.08 -10.57 -1.51
C TYR A 11 -0.56 -10.05 -2.84
N LEU A 12 -1.46 -9.85 -3.81
CA LEU A 12 -1.05 -9.38 -5.12
C LEU A 12 -0.48 -7.96 -5.05
N ILE A 13 -1.10 -7.10 -4.25
CA ILE A 13 -0.62 -5.74 -4.08
C ILE A 13 0.76 -5.72 -3.46
N ILE A 14 0.95 -6.49 -2.40
CA ILE A 14 2.23 -6.53 -1.71
C ILE A 14 3.31 -7.06 -2.64
N LYS A 15 2.98 -8.09 -3.41
CA LYS A 15 3.93 -8.68 -4.34
C LYS A 15 4.40 -7.65 -5.38
N GLU A 16 3.54 -6.69 -5.72
CA GLU A 16 3.89 -5.68 -6.71
C GLU A 16 4.58 -4.48 -6.07
N ILE A 17 4.14 -4.09 -4.88
CA ILE A 17 4.60 -2.84 -4.30
C ILE A 17 5.94 -2.97 -3.56
N ILE A 18 6.19 -4.12 -2.94
CA ILE A 18 7.43 -4.30 -2.17
C ILE A 18 8.67 -4.13 -3.05
N PRO A 19 8.75 -4.73 -4.26
CA PRO A 19 9.91 -4.48 -5.11
C PRO A 19 10.12 -3.01 -5.44
N LEU A 20 9.04 -2.26 -5.59
CA LEU A 20 9.13 -0.83 -5.85
C LEU A 20 9.75 -0.09 -4.66
N ILE A 21 9.35 -0.48 -3.46
CA ILE A 21 9.89 0.12 -2.25
C ILE A 21 11.37 -0.19 -2.11
N ILE A 22 11.74 -1.44 -2.36
CA ILE A 22 13.12 -1.86 -2.28
C ILE A 22 13.98 -1.04 -3.24
N SER A 23 13.49 -0.88 -4.47
CA SER A 23 14.25 -0.16 -5.48
C SER A 23 14.35 1.32 -5.18
N GLU A 24 13.26 1.91 -4.71
CA GLU A 24 13.21 3.36 -4.48
C GLU A 24 14.04 3.76 -3.27
N TYR A 25 14.02 2.96 -2.20
CA TYR A 25 14.65 3.34 -0.94
C TYR A 25 15.86 2.50 -0.59
N ASN A 26 16.26 1.59 -1.51
CA ASN A 26 17.45 0.78 -1.32
C ASN A 26 17.41 0.01 0.01
N LEU A 27 16.28 -0.65 0.27
CA LEU A 27 16.08 -1.41 1.49
C LEU A 27 16.19 -2.89 1.20
N SER A 28 16.40 -3.69 2.26
CA SER A 28 16.29 -5.14 2.12
C SER A 28 14.81 -5.49 2.05
N GLU A 29 14.53 -6.72 1.59
CA GLU A 29 13.16 -7.17 1.49
C GLU A 29 12.46 -7.13 2.84
N ASN A 30 13.13 -7.60 3.89
CA ASN A 30 12.53 -7.60 5.22
C ASN A 30 12.24 -6.19 5.71
N GLU A 31 13.14 -5.27 5.47
CA GLU A 31 12.93 -3.90 5.88
C GLU A 31 11.75 -3.27 5.14
N ALA A 32 11.66 -3.52 3.83
CA ALA A 32 10.58 -2.98 3.03
C ALA A 32 9.24 -3.52 3.52
N ILE A 33 9.17 -4.82 3.79
CA ILE A 33 7.94 -5.44 4.26
C ILE A 33 7.52 -4.87 5.62
N GLN A 34 8.47 -4.75 6.54
CA GLN A 34 8.16 -4.24 7.87
C GLN A 34 7.68 -2.79 7.81
N LYS A 35 8.36 -1.98 7.04
CA LYS A 35 7.99 -0.58 6.93
C LYS A 35 6.61 -0.42 6.30
N PHE A 36 6.31 -1.23 5.27
CA PHE A 36 5.03 -1.15 4.62
C PHE A 36 3.91 -1.61 5.56
N TYR A 37 4.13 -2.70 6.29
CA TYR A 37 3.12 -3.21 7.21
C TYR A 37 2.84 -2.25 8.35
N CYS A 38 3.81 -1.42 8.73
CA CYS A 38 3.62 -0.45 9.79
C CYS A 38 3.06 0.86 9.29
N SER A 39 2.81 0.98 7.99
CA SER A 39 2.35 2.24 7.44
C SER A 39 0.86 2.43 7.67
N LYS A 40 0.43 3.69 7.66
CA LYS A 40 -0.98 4.02 7.73
C LYS A 40 -1.70 3.47 6.51
N LEU A 41 -1.04 3.50 5.36
CA LEU A 41 -1.63 3.01 4.13
C LEU A 41 -2.01 1.53 4.26
N TYR A 42 -1.15 0.73 4.87
CA TYR A 42 -1.45 -0.68 5.03
C TYR A 42 -2.67 -0.90 5.91
N SER A 43 -2.83 -0.08 6.95
CA SER A 43 -4.00 -0.22 7.81
C SER A 43 -5.29 0.05 7.04
N PHE A 44 -5.23 0.94 6.05
CA PHE A 44 -6.38 1.20 5.20
C PHE A 44 -6.60 0.04 4.23
N LEU A 45 -5.52 -0.57 3.74
CA LEU A 45 -5.64 -1.71 2.84
C LEU A 45 -6.32 -2.89 3.51
N GLU A 46 -6.06 -3.07 4.80
CA GLU A 46 -6.66 -4.18 5.53
C GLU A 46 -8.15 -4.04 5.73
N ASN A 47 -8.66 -2.83 5.60
CA ASN A 47 -10.07 -2.57 5.82
C ASN A 47 -10.79 -2.47 4.48
N PRO A 48 -11.62 -3.46 4.12
CA PRO A 48 -12.27 -3.45 2.81
C PRO A 48 -13.20 -2.26 2.62
N LYS A 49 -13.64 -1.64 3.70
CA LYS A 49 -14.57 -0.52 3.59
C LYS A 49 -13.91 0.73 3.06
N THR A 50 -12.59 0.85 3.16
CA THR A 50 -11.91 2.03 2.65
C THR A 50 -11.83 2.06 1.14
N GLY A 51 -11.93 0.88 0.50
CA GLY A 51 -11.82 0.80 -0.96
C GLY A 51 -10.42 0.99 -1.50
N VAL A 52 -9.44 1.18 -0.64
CA VAL A 52 -8.07 1.42 -1.07
C VAL A 52 -7.50 0.22 -1.82
N TRP A 53 -7.96 -0.97 -1.47
CA TRP A 53 -7.50 -2.20 -2.12
C TRP A 53 -7.80 -2.22 -3.62
N ARG A 54 -8.67 -1.34 -4.11
CA ARG A 54 -9.01 -1.29 -5.53
C ARG A 54 -8.04 -0.45 -6.34
N TYR A 55 -7.18 0.31 -5.68
CA TYR A 55 -6.22 1.14 -6.39
C TYR A 55 -5.10 0.29 -6.97
N SER A 56 -4.49 0.77 -8.05
CA SER A 56 -3.38 0.04 -8.65
C SER A 56 -2.17 0.05 -7.71
N PRO A 57 -1.29 -0.94 -7.82
CA PRO A 57 -0.08 -0.94 -6.99
C PRO A 57 0.76 0.32 -7.17
N LYS A 58 0.83 0.84 -8.40
CA LYS A 58 1.60 2.05 -8.64
C LYS A 58 1.03 3.23 -7.89
N LEU A 59 -0.30 3.37 -7.88
CA LEU A 59 -0.93 4.45 -7.15
C LEU A 59 -0.72 4.29 -5.66
N LEU A 60 -0.84 3.07 -5.17
CA LEU A 60 -0.61 2.80 -3.76
C LEU A 60 0.83 3.11 -3.38
N PHE A 61 1.78 2.81 -4.25
CA PHE A 61 3.16 3.14 -4.01
C PHE A 61 3.35 4.66 -3.89
N ASN A 62 2.68 5.42 -4.74
CA ASN A 62 2.75 6.88 -4.66
C ASN A 62 2.18 7.40 -3.35
N LEU A 63 1.08 6.82 -2.89
CA LEU A 63 0.51 7.19 -1.60
C LEU A 63 1.46 6.85 -0.46
N TYR A 64 2.13 5.72 -0.55
CA TYR A 64 3.09 5.32 0.46
C TYR A 64 4.26 6.30 0.50
N LYS A 65 4.75 6.71 -0.67
CA LYS A 65 5.83 7.70 -0.73
C LYS A 65 5.39 9.02 -0.10
N GLU A 66 4.17 9.44 -0.37
CA GLU A 66 3.64 10.67 0.20
C GLU A 66 3.58 10.56 1.71
N GLU A 67 3.17 9.41 2.22
CA GLU A 67 3.11 9.20 3.66
C GLU A 67 4.49 9.30 4.29
N LEU A 68 5.49 8.71 3.64
CA LEU A 68 6.85 8.75 4.17
C LEU A 68 7.42 10.16 4.19
N GLU A 69 7.10 10.95 3.18
CA GLU A 69 7.66 12.30 3.07
C GLU A 69 6.94 13.30 3.96
N ASN A 70 5.63 13.15 4.11
CA ASN A 70 4.81 14.14 4.79
C ASN A 70 4.17 13.66 6.07
N GLY A 71 4.33 12.38 6.40
CA GLY A 71 3.68 11.81 7.58
C GLY A 71 2.24 11.40 7.33
N ASP A 72 1.72 11.66 6.16
CA ASP A 72 0.34 11.32 5.82
C ASP A 72 0.20 11.36 4.30
N PHE A 73 -0.95 10.92 3.80
CA PHE A 73 -1.20 10.94 2.37
C PHE A 73 -2.63 11.41 2.12
N THR A 74 -2.88 11.86 0.89
CA THR A 74 -4.20 12.35 0.48
C THR A 74 -4.78 11.40 -0.55
N PHE A 75 -6.02 10.99 -0.33
CA PHE A 75 -6.68 10.10 -1.29
C PHE A 75 -6.89 10.83 -2.61
N PRO A 76 -6.78 10.09 -3.73
CA PRO A 76 -7.03 10.68 -5.04
C PRO A 76 -8.45 11.21 -5.13
N GLU A 77 -8.59 12.24 -5.92
CA GLU A 77 -9.90 12.86 -6.07
C GLU A 77 -10.82 12.04 -6.90
N GLU A 78 -10.36 11.04 -7.42
CA GLU A 78 -11.11 10.27 -8.31
C GLU A 78 -12.37 9.88 -7.75
N ALA A 79 -12.37 9.81 -6.52
CA ALA A 79 -13.53 9.39 -5.87
C ALA A 79 -14.69 10.18 -6.33
N ALA A 80 -14.42 11.28 -6.74
CA ALA A 80 -15.48 12.10 -7.22
C ALA A 80 -16.19 11.40 -8.33
#